data_977a2351a0c73448fad28ae817260b00
#
_entry.id   977a2351a0c73448fad28ae817260b00
#
_cell.length_a   1.000
_cell.length_b   1.000
_cell.length_c   1.000
_cell.angle_alpha   90.00
_cell.angle_beta   90.00
_cell.angle_gamma   90.00
#
_symmetry.space_group_name_H-M   'P 1'
#
loop_
_entity.id
_entity.type
_entity.pdbx_description
1 polymer ?
#
loop_
_entity_poly.entity_id
_entity_poly.type
_entity_poly.pdbx_seq_one_letter_code
_entity_poly.pdbx_strand_id
1 'polypeptide(L)'
;MRDPQQVLNALCEHSKDSDYRYERLYRILFNEEMFFIAYQRTYANQGNMTPGSDGRTIDRMSIDRIRKIVASLRDESYQPYPARRVYIPKKNGKKRPLGIPSFEDKLVQEVVHMILEAIYEGHFEDTSHGFRPNRSCHTALRDIRVTFKGTRWFIEGDIKGFFDNIDHNIMIDILRERISDERFLRLIRKFLNAGYMEKWTYNNTYSGTPQGGIISPILANIYLDKFDKYIKEYAENFNKGKGRRLTCEYQRNRNQRNALRWKLEDETDENRKAELKSKIARLRKQMLDIPATRDMDDTFKRLKYVRYADDFLIGMIGSKEECKIVKADITTFMREKLKLEMSQEKTLITNAQEPAKFLGYEIMARRSMDHTRTRSGLQRRPWLGTIVLNVSYETVLKRLQSYDAVRITQVNRKETLKPSSRKYMVNRQDADILAQYNLELRGFYNYYSIADNISYWGWKFNYFMKYSMLKTLGRKHKRTVGQILEKYRDGTDVVIPYKDNKGNEKQRVWYNGGFRCKHFTDIYEDNHYDNIPNTMYLPAPTLVERLKERRCELCGKMGDLVMHHVRNINQLKAGTRWNTMMIKRHRKTLAVCHDCDALIHKSYD
;
A
#
# COMPACT_ATOMS: atom_id res chain seq x y z
N MET A 1 34.39 -2.09 12.50
CA MET A 1 33.69 -1.51 11.34
C MET A 1 32.79 -0.38 11.83
N ARG A 2 32.40 0.57 10.97
CA ARG A 2 31.50 1.68 11.39
C ARG A 2 30.10 1.11 11.70
N ASP A 3 29.43 1.72 12.65
CA ASP A 3 28.04 1.42 12.97
C ASP A 3 27.14 1.55 11.73
N PRO A 4 26.29 0.56 11.44
CA PRO A 4 25.37 0.58 10.30
C PRO A 4 24.48 1.80 10.20
N GLN A 5 23.98 2.30 11.36
CA GLN A 5 23.14 3.50 11.41
C GLN A 5 23.90 4.72 10.92
N GLN A 6 25.16 4.88 11.37
CA GLN A 6 26.02 5.99 10.95
C GLN A 6 26.34 5.91 9.45
N VAL A 7 26.60 4.69 8.93
CA VAL A 7 26.86 4.50 7.49
C VAL A 7 25.66 4.91 6.66
N LEU A 8 24.47 4.43 6.98
CA LEU A 8 23.26 4.73 6.22
C LEU A 8 22.86 6.21 6.36
N ASN A 9 23.02 6.80 7.54
CA ASN A 9 22.78 8.23 7.73
C ASN A 9 23.73 9.10 6.90
N ALA A 10 25.01 8.73 6.79
CA ALA A 10 25.96 9.43 5.94
C ALA A 10 25.55 9.35 4.45
N LEU A 11 25.04 8.18 3.97
CA LEU A 11 24.50 8.06 2.62
C LEU A 11 23.28 8.98 2.42
N CYS A 12 22.37 9.03 3.39
CA CYS A 12 21.20 9.95 3.36
C CYS A 12 21.62 11.42 3.33
N GLU A 13 22.66 11.82 4.08
CA GLU A 13 23.15 13.20 4.07
C GLU A 13 23.74 13.58 2.69
N HIS A 14 24.56 12.72 2.12
CA HIS A 14 25.10 12.94 0.77
C HIS A 14 24.01 12.90 -0.30
N SER A 15 22.88 12.24 -0.05
CA SER A 15 21.78 12.19 -1.03
C SER A 15 21.15 13.57 -1.27
N LYS A 16 21.29 14.52 -0.36
CA LYS A 16 20.78 15.89 -0.53
C LYS A 16 21.46 16.65 -1.67
N ASP A 17 22.68 16.27 -1.99
CA ASP A 17 23.42 16.80 -3.14
C ASP A 17 23.09 15.97 -4.38
N SER A 18 22.49 16.61 -5.40
CA SER A 18 22.10 15.96 -6.65
C SER A 18 23.30 15.48 -7.47
N ASP A 19 24.43 16.16 -7.34
CA ASP A 19 25.64 15.92 -8.13
C ASP A 19 26.59 14.93 -7.45
N TYR A 20 26.32 14.60 -6.17
CA TYR A 20 27.13 13.65 -5.43
C TYR A 20 27.07 12.26 -6.05
N ARG A 21 28.24 11.66 -6.32
CA ARG A 21 28.40 10.30 -6.82
C ARG A 21 28.94 9.39 -5.75
N TYR A 22 28.23 8.29 -5.54
CA TYR A 22 28.57 7.32 -4.51
C TYR A 22 29.65 6.36 -5.00
N GLU A 23 30.75 6.35 -4.28
CA GLU A 23 31.86 5.41 -4.45
C GLU A 23 31.91 4.42 -3.30
N ARG A 24 32.54 3.28 -3.49
CA ARG A 24 32.86 2.28 -2.46
C ARG A 24 31.64 1.72 -1.69
N LEU A 25 30.45 1.70 -2.34
CA LEU A 25 29.24 1.13 -1.74
C LEU A 25 29.36 -0.37 -1.51
N TYR A 26 30.05 -1.08 -2.42
CA TYR A 26 30.28 -2.52 -2.32
C TYR A 26 31.01 -2.91 -1.03
N ARG A 27 31.86 -2.02 -0.51
CA ARG A 27 32.59 -2.23 0.74
C ARG A 27 31.66 -2.28 1.97
N ILE A 28 30.48 -1.69 1.92
CA ILE A 28 29.48 -1.74 2.99
C ILE A 28 28.99 -3.19 3.21
N LEU A 29 28.98 -4.01 2.14
CA LEU A 29 28.61 -5.42 2.18
C LEU A 29 29.62 -6.30 2.94
N PHE A 30 30.77 -5.76 3.35
CA PHE A 30 31.73 -6.48 4.18
C PHE A 30 31.44 -6.35 5.67
N ASN A 31 30.46 -5.54 6.03
CA ASN A 31 30.08 -5.31 7.42
C ASN A 31 29.04 -6.33 7.87
N GLU A 32 29.44 -7.28 8.74
CA GLU A 32 28.57 -8.31 9.32
C GLU A 32 27.35 -7.71 10.03
N GLU A 33 27.50 -6.53 10.68
CA GLU A 33 26.41 -5.86 11.40
C GLU A 33 25.26 -5.44 10.45
N MET A 34 25.55 -5.11 9.19
CA MET A 34 24.51 -4.84 8.18
C MET A 34 23.63 -6.07 7.94
N PHE A 35 24.24 -7.27 7.91
CA PHE A 35 23.50 -8.53 7.75
C PHE A 35 22.73 -8.92 9.00
N PHE A 36 23.22 -8.57 10.19
CA PHE A 36 22.49 -8.77 11.44
C PHE A 36 21.20 -7.96 11.46
N ILE A 37 21.26 -6.73 10.99
CA ILE A 37 20.08 -5.87 10.85
C ILE A 37 19.15 -6.41 9.75
N ALA A 38 19.69 -6.80 8.59
CA ALA A 38 18.91 -7.41 7.50
C ALA A 38 18.15 -8.65 7.99
N TYR A 39 18.80 -9.51 8.79
CA TYR A 39 18.16 -10.65 9.41
C TYR A 39 17.05 -10.24 10.38
N GLN A 40 17.28 -9.24 11.24
CA GLN A 40 16.28 -8.71 12.17
C GLN A 40 15.08 -8.09 11.45
N ARG A 41 15.28 -7.40 10.33
CA ARG A 41 14.20 -6.81 9.53
C ARG A 41 13.33 -7.88 8.84
N THR A 42 13.94 -8.97 8.43
CA THR A 42 13.28 -9.98 7.58
C THR A 42 12.71 -11.17 8.34
N TYR A 43 13.21 -11.52 9.53
CA TYR A 43 12.89 -12.80 10.21
C TYR A 43 11.39 -13.05 10.43
N ALA A 44 10.60 -12.01 10.67
CA ALA A 44 9.18 -12.14 10.98
C ALA A 44 8.33 -12.52 9.76
N ASN A 45 8.87 -12.40 8.54
CA ASN A 45 8.15 -12.63 7.30
C ASN A 45 7.88 -14.13 7.12
N GLN A 46 6.60 -14.50 7.01
CA GLN A 46 6.18 -15.91 6.87
C GLN A 46 6.78 -16.61 5.64
N GLY A 47 7.04 -15.84 4.56
CA GLY A 47 7.65 -16.34 3.34
C GLY A 47 9.09 -16.83 3.49
N ASN A 48 9.77 -16.54 4.61
CA ASN A 48 11.16 -16.95 4.83
C ASN A 48 11.30 -18.43 5.23
N MET A 49 10.21 -19.07 5.66
CA MET A 49 10.13 -20.52 5.85
C MET A 49 9.78 -21.26 4.55
N THR A 50 9.69 -20.56 3.42
CA THR A 50 9.49 -21.18 2.11
C THR A 50 10.84 -21.28 1.42
N PRO A 51 11.30 -22.52 1.06
CA PRO A 51 12.62 -22.71 0.50
C PRO A 51 12.75 -22.07 -0.89
N GLY A 52 13.94 -21.54 -1.19
CA GLY A 52 14.34 -21.13 -2.53
C GLY A 52 14.58 -22.32 -3.46
N SER A 53 15.34 -22.11 -4.54
CA SER A 53 15.78 -23.17 -5.45
C SER A 53 16.87 -24.07 -4.84
N ASP A 54 17.60 -23.54 -3.86
CA ASP A 54 18.64 -24.23 -3.08
C ASP A 54 18.08 -25.10 -1.93
N GLY A 55 16.76 -25.12 -1.74
CA GLY A 55 16.10 -25.83 -0.65
C GLY A 55 16.25 -25.21 0.74
N ARG A 56 17.02 -24.11 0.87
CA ARG A 56 17.30 -23.47 2.16
C ARG A 56 16.21 -22.48 2.56
N THR A 57 16.05 -22.34 3.87
CA THR A 57 15.12 -21.40 4.50
C THR A 57 15.84 -20.55 5.56
N ILE A 58 15.11 -19.71 6.25
CA ILE A 58 15.60 -18.95 7.41
C ILE A 58 16.00 -19.86 8.59
N ASP A 59 15.45 -21.07 8.64
CA ASP A 59 15.74 -22.01 9.71
C ASP A 59 17.24 -22.37 9.73
N ARG A 60 17.76 -22.70 10.91
CA ARG A 60 19.20 -22.94 11.15
C ARG A 60 20.09 -21.74 10.83
N MET A 61 19.57 -20.51 10.96
CA MET A 61 20.37 -19.31 10.77
C MET A 61 21.44 -19.20 11.88
N SER A 62 22.68 -18.90 11.47
CA SER A 62 23.81 -18.76 12.39
C SER A 62 24.73 -17.61 11.99
N ILE A 63 25.59 -17.18 12.91
CA ILE A 63 26.61 -16.17 12.63
C ILE A 63 27.56 -16.65 11.53
N ASP A 64 27.92 -17.94 11.52
CA ASP A 64 28.81 -18.51 10.51
C ASP A 64 28.19 -18.50 9.10
N ARG A 65 26.86 -18.69 8.98
CA ARG A 65 26.19 -18.51 7.67
C ARG A 65 26.37 -17.10 7.15
N ILE A 66 26.23 -16.09 8.01
CA ILE A 66 26.45 -14.68 7.63
C ILE A 66 27.91 -14.45 7.24
N ARG A 67 28.88 -14.95 8.02
CA ARG A 67 30.29 -14.82 7.70
C ARG A 67 30.68 -15.45 6.36
N LYS A 68 30.10 -16.61 6.02
CA LYS A 68 30.28 -17.22 4.70
C LYS A 68 29.75 -16.35 3.56
N ILE A 69 28.60 -15.72 3.73
CA ILE A 69 28.06 -14.75 2.74
C ILE A 69 29.02 -13.57 2.61
N VAL A 70 29.45 -12.98 3.71
CA VAL A 70 30.38 -11.85 3.72
C VAL A 70 31.72 -12.20 3.08
N ALA A 71 32.26 -13.40 3.32
CA ALA A 71 33.47 -13.87 2.70
C ALA A 71 33.34 -13.97 1.17
N SER A 72 32.27 -14.60 0.67
CA SER A 72 32.01 -14.72 -0.77
C SER A 72 31.73 -13.39 -1.46
N LEU A 73 31.21 -12.39 -0.75
CA LEU A 73 31.07 -11.02 -1.25
C LEU A 73 32.44 -10.31 -1.29
N ARG A 74 33.30 -10.58 -0.32
CA ARG A 74 34.63 -9.94 -0.23
C ARG A 74 35.57 -10.37 -1.36
N ASP A 75 35.55 -11.64 -1.72
CA ASP A 75 36.34 -12.22 -2.82
C ASP A 75 35.60 -12.19 -4.18
N GLU A 76 34.38 -11.60 -4.25
CA GLU A 76 33.51 -11.51 -5.42
C GLU A 76 33.02 -12.85 -6.00
N SER A 77 33.25 -13.96 -5.30
CA SER A 77 32.76 -15.30 -5.71
C SER A 77 31.24 -15.46 -5.56
N TYR A 78 30.58 -14.54 -4.83
CA TYR A 78 29.14 -14.59 -4.61
C TYR A 78 28.35 -14.59 -5.93
N GLN A 79 27.48 -15.60 -6.09
CA GLN A 79 26.54 -15.73 -7.19
C GLN A 79 25.14 -15.99 -6.61
N PRO A 80 24.13 -15.14 -6.98
CA PRO A 80 22.76 -15.37 -6.59
C PRO A 80 22.22 -16.66 -7.18
N TYR A 81 21.41 -17.38 -6.40
CA TYR A 81 20.68 -18.54 -6.90
C TYR A 81 19.51 -18.11 -7.78
N PRO A 82 19.15 -18.90 -8.80
CA PRO A 82 17.93 -18.66 -9.57
C PRO A 82 16.71 -18.66 -8.65
N ALA A 83 15.78 -17.72 -8.84
CA ALA A 83 14.57 -17.69 -8.02
C ALA A 83 13.67 -18.89 -8.34
N ARG A 84 13.10 -19.56 -7.34
CA ARG A 84 12.13 -20.63 -7.53
C ARG A 84 10.79 -20.04 -7.97
N ARG A 85 10.29 -20.37 -9.17
CA ARG A 85 9.03 -19.84 -9.71
C ARG A 85 7.84 -20.60 -9.16
N VAL A 86 6.85 -19.85 -8.65
CA VAL A 86 5.56 -20.35 -8.16
C VAL A 86 4.46 -19.48 -8.75
N TYR A 87 3.31 -20.07 -9.07
CA TYR A 87 2.19 -19.34 -9.64
C TYR A 87 1.09 -19.10 -8.62
N ILE A 88 0.68 -17.83 -8.49
CA ILE A 88 -0.46 -17.42 -7.67
C ILE A 88 -1.63 -17.09 -8.58
N PRO A 89 -2.84 -17.61 -8.33
CA PRO A 89 -4.01 -17.32 -9.14
C PRO A 89 -4.40 -15.83 -9.03
N LYS A 90 -4.62 -15.16 -10.16
CA LYS A 90 -5.21 -13.82 -10.25
C LYS A 90 -6.73 -13.92 -10.22
N LYS A 91 -7.40 -12.82 -9.82
CA LYS A 91 -8.88 -12.74 -9.77
C LYS A 91 -9.57 -12.96 -11.14
N ASN A 92 -8.86 -12.77 -12.23
CA ASN A 92 -9.34 -12.97 -13.60
C ASN A 92 -9.04 -14.36 -14.16
N GLY A 93 -8.69 -15.34 -13.33
CA GLY A 93 -8.33 -16.69 -13.73
C GLY A 93 -6.91 -16.86 -14.29
N LYS A 94 -6.22 -15.78 -14.63
CA LYS A 94 -4.81 -15.83 -15.04
C LYS A 94 -3.91 -16.11 -13.82
N LYS A 95 -2.73 -16.64 -14.04
CA LYS A 95 -1.73 -16.89 -13.00
C LYS A 95 -0.70 -15.77 -12.97
N ARG A 96 -0.26 -15.38 -11.75
CA ARG A 96 0.86 -14.44 -11.55
C ARG A 96 2.10 -15.26 -11.19
N PRO A 97 3.19 -15.15 -11.96
CA PRO A 97 4.46 -15.76 -11.56
C PRO A 97 5.02 -15.01 -10.35
N LEU A 98 5.50 -15.75 -9.36
CA LEU A 98 6.20 -15.23 -8.20
C LEU A 98 7.56 -15.95 -8.12
N GLY A 99 8.65 -15.18 -8.06
CA GLY A 99 9.99 -15.71 -7.82
C GLY A 99 10.30 -15.73 -6.32
N ILE A 100 10.71 -16.87 -5.80
CA ILE A 100 11.14 -17.03 -4.41
C ILE A 100 12.66 -17.13 -4.40
N PRO A 101 13.41 -16.07 -4.00
CA PRO A 101 14.86 -16.13 -3.85
C PRO A 101 15.28 -17.08 -2.73
N SER A 102 16.52 -17.54 -2.74
CA SER A 102 17.13 -18.24 -1.61
C SER A 102 17.17 -17.34 -0.36
N PHE A 103 17.32 -17.92 0.82
CA PHE A 103 17.30 -17.10 2.02
C PHE A 103 18.56 -16.24 2.13
N GLU A 104 19.71 -16.75 1.74
CA GLU A 104 20.96 -16.00 1.67
C GLU A 104 20.84 -14.81 0.71
N ASP A 105 20.26 -15.03 -0.46
CA ASP A 105 20.02 -13.94 -1.43
C ASP A 105 19.09 -12.89 -0.87
N LYS A 106 18.06 -13.27 -0.11
CA LYS A 106 17.18 -12.30 0.57
C LYS A 106 17.96 -11.42 1.54
N LEU A 107 18.94 -11.96 2.27
CA LEU A 107 19.76 -11.16 3.18
C LEU A 107 20.65 -10.17 2.43
N VAL A 108 21.33 -10.62 1.37
CA VAL A 108 22.14 -9.72 0.52
C VAL A 108 21.28 -8.65 -0.12
N GLN A 109 20.13 -9.04 -0.67
CA GLN A 109 19.17 -8.09 -1.25
C GLN A 109 18.66 -7.08 -0.22
N GLU A 110 18.43 -7.46 1.04
CA GLU A 110 18.00 -6.53 2.08
C GLU A 110 19.09 -5.51 2.42
N VAL A 111 20.36 -5.93 2.46
CA VAL A 111 21.48 -4.97 2.65
C VAL A 111 21.57 -4.01 1.46
N VAL A 112 21.49 -4.51 0.23
CA VAL A 112 21.46 -3.67 -0.99
C VAL A 112 20.26 -2.74 -0.97
N HIS A 113 19.08 -3.23 -0.55
CA HIS A 113 17.86 -2.42 -0.40
C HIS A 113 18.09 -1.25 0.57
N MET A 114 18.65 -1.50 1.77
CA MET A 114 18.94 -0.43 2.75
C MET A 114 19.87 0.64 2.19
N ILE A 115 20.90 0.24 1.42
CA ILE A 115 21.82 1.18 0.76
C ILE A 115 21.08 2.02 -0.29
N LEU A 116 20.32 1.38 -1.18
CA LEU A 116 19.57 2.08 -2.23
C LEU A 116 18.48 2.98 -1.64
N GLU A 117 17.79 2.54 -0.59
CA GLU A 117 16.80 3.35 0.14
C GLU A 117 17.45 4.63 0.70
N ALA A 118 18.62 4.52 1.33
CA ALA A 118 19.37 5.66 1.85
C ALA A 118 19.78 6.65 0.76
N ILE A 119 20.09 6.18 -0.45
CA ILE A 119 20.52 7.01 -1.58
C ILE A 119 19.33 7.67 -2.29
N TYR A 120 18.24 6.93 -2.52
CA TYR A 120 17.22 7.36 -3.48
C TYR A 120 15.94 7.89 -2.83
N GLU A 121 15.61 7.53 -1.56
CA GLU A 121 14.32 7.92 -0.96
C GLU A 121 14.12 9.43 -0.91
N GLY A 122 15.17 10.20 -0.65
CA GLY A 122 15.14 11.66 -0.64
C GLY A 122 14.99 12.32 -2.02
N HIS A 123 15.12 11.55 -3.11
CA HIS A 123 15.06 12.07 -4.49
C HIS A 123 13.77 11.74 -5.23
N PHE A 124 13.01 10.78 -4.74
CA PHE A 124 11.76 10.43 -5.37
C PHE A 124 10.75 11.57 -5.26
N GLU A 125 10.04 11.83 -6.35
CA GLU A 125 8.99 12.84 -6.37
C GLU A 125 7.87 12.52 -5.36
N ASP A 126 7.27 13.58 -4.81
CA ASP A 126 6.20 13.45 -3.82
C ASP A 126 4.94 12.77 -4.37
N THR A 127 4.80 12.77 -5.68
CA THR A 127 3.70 12.12 -6.40
C THR A 127 3.80 10.60 -6.47
N SER A 128 4.95 10.01 -6.06
CA SER A 128 5.21 8.58 -6.02
C SER A 128 4.96 8.01 -4.62
N HIS A 129 4.08 7.02 -4.48
CA HIS A 129 3.64 6.49 -3.18
C HIS A 129 3.88 4.99 -2.96
N GLY A 130 4.01 4.19 -4.04
CA GLY A 130 4.15 2.74 -3.91
C GLY A 130 5.51 2.31 -3.36
N PHE A 131 5.54 1.35 -2.43
CA PHE A 131 6.77 0.74 -1.89
C PHE A 131 7.75 1.71 -1.22
N ARG A 132 7.28 2.84 -0.74
CA ARG A 132 8.10 3.84 -0.04
C ARG A 132 7.80 3.88 1.46
N PRO A 133 8.80 4.17 2.32
CA PRO A 133 8.57 4.37 3.75
C PRO A 133 7.54 5.46 4.00
N ASN A 134 6.69 5.27 5.01
CA ASN A 134 5.66 6.24 5.42
C ASN A 134 4.65 6.65 4.33
N ARG A 135 4.62 5.94 3.20
CA ARG A 135 3.64 6.14 2.13
C ARG A 135 2.75 4.91 1.96
N SER A 136 1.53 5.12 1.52
CA SER A 136 0.51 4.08 1.40
C SER A 136 -0.49 4.38 0.29
N CYS A 137 -1.41 3.46 0.02
CA CYS A 137 -2.55 3.73 -0.86
C CYS A 137 -3.36 4.95 -0.37
N HIS A 138 -3.48 5.13 0.94
CA HIS A 138 -4.23 6.26 1.51
C HIS A 138 -3.51 7.60 1.30
N THR A 139 -2.18 7.65 1.35
CA THR A 139 -1.44 8.89 1.05
C THR A 139 -1.62 9.30 -0.41
N ALA A 140 -1.58 8.35 -1.35
CA ALA A 140 -1.86 8.60 -2.77
C ALA A 140 -3.28 9.14 -2.99
N LEU A 141 -4.29 8.52 -2.35
CA LEU A 141 -5.69 8.95 -2.43
C LEU A 141 -5.92 10.31 -1.77
N ARG A 142 -5.20 10.63 -0.68
CA ARG A 142 -5.20 11.96 -0.06
C ARG A 142 -4.72 13.01 -1.06
N ASP A 143 -3.62 12.77 -1.71
CA ASP A 143 -3.05 13.72 -2.65
C ASP A 143 -3.97 13.94 -3.84
N ILE A 144 -4.60 12.90 -4.37
CA ILE A 144 -5.63 13.02 -5.40
C ILE A 144 -6.79 13.89 -4.88
N ARG A 145 -7.31 13.63 -3.68
CA ARG A 145 -8.44 14.38 -3.10
C ARG A 145 -8.13 15.86 -2.90
N VAL A 146 -6.89 16.19 -2.55
CA VAL A 146 -6.45 17.57 -2.30
C VAL A 146 -6.10 18.30 -3.59
N THR A 147 -5.31 17.65 -4.46
CA THR A 147 -4.66 18.33 -5.59
C THR A 147 -5.47 18.29 -6.90
N PHE A 148 -6.34 17.27 -7.11
CA PHE A 148 -7.09 17.09 -8.36
C PHE A 148 -8.40 17.88 -8.42
N LYS A 149 -8.63 18.82 -7.52
CA LYS A 149 -9.85 19.65 -7.52
C LYS A 149 -10.03 20.37 -8.85
N GLY A 150 -11.24 20.31 -9.38
CA GLY A 150 -11.58 20.96 -10.64
C GLY A 150 -11.18 20.23 -11.91
N THR A 151 -10.58 19.04 -11.80
CA THR A 151 -10.25 18.14 -12.91
C THR A 151 -11.46 17.90 -13.82
N ARG A 152 -11.21 17.85 -15.13
CA ARG A 152 -12.19 17.56 -16.19
C ARG A 152 -12.05 16.17 -16.78
N TRP A 153 -10.83 15.71 -16.88
CA TRP A 153 -10.49 14.43 -17.46
C TRP A 153 -9.50 13.68 -16.57
N PHE A 154 -9.68 12.39 -16.46
CA PHE A 154 -8.68 11.49 -15.91
C PHE A 154 -8.02 10.70 -17.04
N ILE A 155 -6.70 10.50 -16.94
CA ILE A 155 -5.98 9.50 -17.69
C ILE A 155 -5.57 8.42 -16.69
N GLU A 156 -6.21 7.25 -16.78
CA GLU A 156 -5.87 6.06 -16.01
C GLU A 156 -4.73 5.36 -16.74
N GLY A 157 -3.60 5.11 -16.08
CA GLY A 157 -2.43 4.49 -16.69
C GLY A 157 -2.02 3.21 -15.99
N ASP A 158 -1.73 2.17 -16.78
CA ASP A 158 -1.24 0.87 -16.33
C ASP A 158 -0.12 0.42 -17.28
N ILE A 159 1.02 0.03 -16.73
CA ILE A 159 2.17 -0.43 -17.51
C ILE A 159 2.06 -1.95 -17.69
N LYS A 160 2.10 -2.41 -18.95
CA LYS A 160 1.95 -3.81 -19.27
C LYS A 160 3.13 -4.64 -18.78
N GLY A 161 2.89 -5.51 -17.80
CA GLY A 161 3.91 -6.44 -17.32
C GLY A 161 5.17 -5.77 -16.79
N PHE A 162 5.04 -4.64 -16.10
CA PHE A 162 6.14 -3.76 -15.71
C PHE A 162 7.35 -4.51 -15.14
N PHE A 163 7.16 -5.31 -14.07
CA PHE A 163 8.24 -6.05 -13.44
C PHE A 163 8.92 -7.08 -14.35
N ASP A 164 8.23 -7.56 -15.37
CA ASP A 164 8.76 -8.55 -16.30
C ASP A 164 9.48 -7.88 -17.49
N ASN A 165 9.29 -6.57 -17.70
CA ASN A 165 9.78 -5.83 -18.88
C ASN A 165 10.81 -4.74 -18.57
N ILE A 166 11.31 -4.62 -17.34
CA ILE A 166 12.37 -3.68 -16.99
C ILE A 166 13.64 -4.05 -17.79
N ASP A 167 14.15 -3.11 -18.59
CA ASP A 167 15.43 -3.30 -19.33
C ASP A 167 16.61 -3.20 -18.36
N HIS A 168 17.42 -4.27 -18.29
CA HIS A 168 18.55 -4.35 -17.36
C HIS A 168 19.64 -3.31 -17.66
N ASN A 169 19.87 -2.97 -18.92
CA ASN A 169 20.88 -1.99 -19.28
C ASN A 169 20.44 -0.59 -18.87
N ILE A 170 19.21 -0.20 -19.20
CA ILE A 170 18.63 1.08 -18.78
C ILE A 170 18.63 1.19 -17.25
N MET A 171 18.28 0.11 -16.53
CA MET A 171 18.34 0.09 -15.06
C MET A 171 19.75 0.39 -14.54
N ILE A 172 20.78 -0.27 -15.09
CA ILE A 172 22.16 -0.03 -14.67
C ILE A 172 22.63 1.37 -15.05
N ASP A 173 22.22 1.88 -16.21
CA ASP A 173 22.58 3.23 -16.64
C ASP A 173 21.93 4.30 -15.74
N ILE A 174 20.67 4.12 -15.33
CA ILE A 174 20.01 4.99 -14.35
C ILE A 174 20.75 4.96 -13.00
N LEU A 175 21.13 3.77 -12.52
CA LEU A 175 21.90 3.65 -11.28
C LEU A 175 23.28 4.31 -11.39
N ARG A 176 23.94 4.19 -12.54
CA ARG A 176 25.27 4.77 -12.82
C ARG A 176 25.28 6.29 -12.79
N GLU A 177 24.14 6.94 -12.96
CA GLU A 177 24.06 8.41 -12.84
C GLU A 177 24.48 8.90 -11.44
N ARG A 178 24.23 8.09 -10.39
CA ARG A 178 24.57 8.43 -9.01
C ARG A 178 25.61 7.50 -8.37
N ILE A 179 25.80 6.31 -8.90
CA ILE A 179 26.66 5.27 -8.32
C ILE A 179 27.82 5.03 -9.28
N SER A 180 29.04 5.36 -8.83
CA SER A 180 30.30 5.14 -9.58
C SER A 180 30.96 3.79 -9.23
N ASP A 181 30.46 3.06 -8.23
CA ASP A 181 30.99 1.78 -7.79
C ASP A 181 30.54 0.64 -8.72
N GLU A 182 31.38 0.32 -9.72
CA GLU A 182 31.11 -0.76 -10.69
C GLU A 182 31.00 -2.15 -10.03
N ARG A 183 31.63 -2.40 -8.87
CA ARG A 183 31.48 -3.66 -8.14
C ARG A 183 30.04 -3.80 -7.60
N PHE A 184 29.49 -2.70 -7.10
CA PHE A 184 28.13 -2.67 -6.60
C PHE A 184 27.12 -2.82 -7.75
N LEU A 185 27.34 -2.14 -8.87
CA LEU A 185 26.50 -2.27 -10.07
C LEU A 185 26.55 -3.68 -10.67
N ARG A 186 27.74 -4.33 -10.69
CA ARG A 186 27.86 -5.73 -11.10
C ARG A 186 27.05 -6.68 -10.21
N LEU A 187 27.03 -6.45 -8.89
CA LEU A 187 26.20 -7.25 -7.97
C LEU A 187 24.72 -7.11 -8.29
N ILE A 188 24.24 -5.89 -8.51
CA ILE A 188 22.84 -5.66 -8.91
C ILE A 188 22.55 -6.37 -10.24
N ARG A 189 23.45 -6.28 -11.23
CA ARG A 189 23.31 -7.00 -12.50
C ARG A 189 23.29 -8.52 -12.31
N LYS A 190 24.09 -9.08 -11.39
CA LYS A 190 24.02 -10.50 -11.03
C LYS A 190 22.61 -10.89 -10.53
N PHE A 191 21.98 -10.07 -9.69
CA PHE A 191 20.60 -10.33 -9.23
C PHE A 191 19.57 -10.22 -10.37
N LEU A 192 19.70 -9.26 -11.26
CA LEU A 192 18.80 -9.12 -12.41
C LEU A 192 18.91 -10.33 -13.35
N ASN A 193 20.11 -10.86 -13.54
CA ASN A 193 20.42 -11.97 -14.45
C ASN A 193 20.33 -13.36 -13.80
N ALA A 194 20.02 -13.46 -12.50
CA ALA A 194 20.05 -14.73 -11.75
C ALA A 194 19.12 -15.82 -12.33
N GLY A 195 18.14 -15.44 -13.14
CA GLY A 195 17.20 -16.38 -13.73
C GLY A 195 16.17 -16.93 -12.75
N TYR A 196 15.44 -17.95 -13.20
CA TYR A 196 14.50 -18.65 -12.36
C TYR A 196 14.43 -20.16 -12.67
N MET A 197 14.07 -20.93 -11.66
CA MET A 197 13.80 -22.35 -11.77
C MET A 197 12.30 -22.61 -11.86
N GLU A 198 11.86 -23.26 -12.93
CA GLU A 198 10.48 -23.71 -13.12
C GLU A 198 10.47 -25.19 -13.50
N LYS A 199 9.73 -26.02 -12.74
CA LYS A 199 9.63 -27.47 -12.98
C LYS A 199 11.02 -28.13 -13.12
N TRP A 200 11.98 -27.72 -12.29
CA TRP A 200 13.39 -28.17 -12.29
C TRP A 200 14.20 -27.76 -13.52
N THR A 201 13.67 -26.89 -14.37
CA THR A 201 14.36 -26.33 -15.55
C THR A 201 14.82 -24.92 -15.24
N TYR A 202 16.09 -24.60 -15.51
CA TYR A 202 16.63 -23.26 -15.43
C TYR A 202 16.20 -22.43 -16.64
N ASN A 203 15.80 -21.20 -16.38
CA ASN A 203 15.43 -20.22 -17.38
C ASN A 203 16.22 -18.93 -17.13
N ASN A 204 16.84 -18.41 -18.17
CA ASN A 204 17.50 -17.11 -18.13
C ASN A 204 16.50 -15.97 -18.01
N THR A 205 16.92 -14.88 -17.33
CA THR A 205 16.17 -13.63 -17.28
C THR A 205 16.90 -12.58 -18.12
N TYR A 206 16.33 -12.20 -19.25
CA TYR A 206 16.90 -11.19 -20.16
C TYR A 206 16.33 -9.80 -19.89
N SER A 207 15.20 -9.73 -19.23
CA SER A 207 14.53 -8.50 -18.79
C SER A 207 13.75 -8.76 -17.52
N GLY A 208 13.42 -7.69 -16.81
CA GLY A 208 12.59 -7.74 -15.62
C GLY A 208 13.34 -8.01 -14.33
N THR A 209 12.62 -7.83 -13.24
CA THR A 209 13.05 -8.19 -11.90
C THR A 209 12.15 -9.29 -11.36
N PRO A 210 12.67 -10.29 -10.62
CA PRO A 210 11.83 -11.35 -10.06
C PRO A 210 10.72 -10.77 -9.19
N GLN A 211 9.45 -11.00 -9.55
CA GLN A 211 8.33 -10.61 -8.68
C GLN A 211 8.42 -11.42 -7.38
N GLY A 212 8.84 -10.75 -6.29
CA GLY A 212 9.09 -11.37 -4.98
C GLY A 212 10.54 -11.21 -4.47
N GLY A 213 11.45 -10.65 -5.27
CA GLY A 213 12.75 -10.17 -4.79
C GLY A 213 12.61 -8.97 -3.85
N ILE A 214 13.47 -8.86 -2.85
CA ILE A 214 13.43 -7.76 -1.86
C ILE A 214 13.83 -6.43 -2.50
N ILE A 215 14.79 -6.43 -3.41
CA ILE A 215 15.25 -5.22 -4.12
C ILE A 215 14.32 -4.80 -5.27
N SER A 216 13.45 -5.69 -5.76
CA SER A 216 12.63 -5.40 -6.94
C SER A 216 11.74 -4.14 -6.79
N PRO A 217 11.10 -3.89 -5.62
CA PRO A 217 10.28 -2.68 -5.44
C PRO A 217 11.06 -1.37 -5.50
N ILE A 218 12.26 -1.32 -4.90
CA ILE A 218 13.06 -0.08 -4.93
C ILE A 218 13.66 0.14 -6.31
N LEU A 219 14.13 -0.90 -6.99
CA LEU A 219 14.60 -0.79 -8.38
C LEU A 219 13.47 -0.32 -9.31
N ALA A 220 12.25 -0.81 -9.09
CA ALA A 220 11.05 -0.35 -9.81
C ALA A 220 10.81 1.15 -9.62
N ASN A 221 10.93 1.66 -8.40
CA ASN A 221 10.78 3.08 -8.12
C ASN A 221 11.91 3.92 -8.74
N ILE A 222 13.16 3.45 -8.68
CA ILE A 222 14.31 4.12 -9.30
C ILE A 222 14.13 4.22 -10.83
N TYR A 223 13.62 3.14 -11.45
CA TYR A 223 13.37 3.11 -12.89
C TYR A 223 12.27 4.09 -13.30
N LEU A 224 11.15 4.11 -12.56
CA LEU A 224 10.00 4.97 -12.82
C LEU A 224 10.17 6.41 -12.32
N ASP A 225 11.20 6.72 -11.54
CA ASP A 225 11.54 8.09 -11.15
C ASP A 225 11.85 8.96 -12.38
N LYS A 226 12.40 8.36 -13.44
CA LYS A 226 12.58 9.04 -14.73
C LYS A 226 11.25 9.47 -15.35
N PHE A 227 10.22 8.64 -15.22
CA PHE A 227 8.88 8.97 -15.66
C PHE A 227 8.22 10.04 -14.75
N ASP A 228 8.40 9.93 -13.43
CA ASP A 228 7.87 10.93 -12.49
C ASP A 228 8.44 12.32 -12.78
N LYS A 229 9.74 12.43 -13.03
CA LYS A 229 10.42 13.68 -13.39
C LYS A 229 9.98 14.22 -14.75
N TYR A 230 9.83 13.34 -15.75
CA TYR A 230 9.30 13.72 -17.05
C TYR A 230 7.88 14.32 -16.93
N ILE A 231 6.99 13.69 -16.17
CA ILE A 231 5.62 14.20 -15.98
C ILE A 231 5.61 15.51 -15.19
N LYS A 232 6.52 15.70 -14.25
CA LYS A 232 6.67 16.96 -13.51
C LYS A 232 7.05 18.10 -14.45
N GLU A 233 8.07 17.93 -15.26
CA GLU A 233 8.50 18.90 -16.27
C GLU A 233 7.38 19.16 -17.31
N TYR A 234 6.74 18.11 -17.78
CA TYR A 234 5.58 18.20 -18.68
C TYR A 234 4.45 19.03 -18.06
N ALA A 235 4.15 18.78 -16.78
CA ALA A 235 3.12 19.52 -16.07
C ALA A 235 3.47 21.02 -15.89
N GLU A 236 4.72 21.35 -15.62
CA GLU A 236 5.21 22.73 -15.53
C GLU A 236 4.98 23.48 -16.85
N ASN A 237 5.29 22.85 -17.98
CA ASN A 237 5.09 23.40 -19.32
C ASN A 237 3.60 23.48 -19.72
N PHE A 238 2.77 22.50 -19.31
CA PHE A 238 1.35 22.45 -19.61
C PHE A 238 0.53 23.43 -18.80
N ASN A 239 0.89 23.69 -17.54
CA ASN A 239 0.13 24.50 -16.60
C ASN A 239 0.12 25.98 -17.01
N LYS A 240 -1.08 26.57 -17.12
CA LYS A 240 -1.28 27.98 -17.53
C LYS A 240 -2.20 28.72 -16.56
N GLY A 241 -1.94 30.01 -16.37
CA GLY A 241 -2.79 30.95 -15.63
C GLY A 241 -2.81 30.71 -14.11
N LYS A 242 -3.26 31.67 -13.33
CA LYS A 242 -3.40 31.60 -11.87
C LYS A 242 -4.75 31.06 -11.42
N GLY A 243 -5.80 31.24 -12.21
CA GLY A 243 -7.15 30.80 -11.90
C GLY A 243 -8.09 30.94 -13.12
N ARG A 244 -9.23 30.21 -13.10
CA ARG A 244 -10.22 30.27 -14.15
C ARG A 244 -10.87 31.67 -14.18
N ARG A 245 -11.15 32.18 -15.37
CA ARG A 245 -11.90 33.43 -15.56
C ARG A 245 -13.32 33.24 -15.05
N LEU A 246 -13.85 34.32 -14.47
CA LEU A 246 -15.25 34.37 -14.07
C LEU A 246 -16.17 34.35 -15.29
N THR A 247 -17.39 33.84 -15.16
CA THR A 247 -18.44 34.04 -16.16
C THR A 247 -18.86 35.50 -16.16
N CYS A 248 -19.25 36.03 -17.33
CA CYS A 248 -19.65 37.45 -17.47
C CYS A 248 -20.82 37.80 -16.53
N GLU A 249 -21.77 36.90 -16.40
CA GLU A 249 -22.94 37.08 -15.54
C GLU A 249 -22.54 37.10 -14.05
N TYR A 250 -21.72 36.16 -13.59
CA TYR A 250 -21.24 36.14 -12.20
C TYR A 250 -20.42 37.41 -11.89
N GLN A 251 -19.58 37.85 -12.81
CA GLN A 251 -18.77 39.05 -12.63
C GLN A 251 -19.64 40.30 -12.53
N ARG A 252 -20.68 40.42 -13.36
CA ARG A 252 -21.66 41.51 -13.29
C ARG A 252 -22.33 41.57 -11.93
N ASN A 253 -22.90 40.44 -11.48
CA ASN A 253 -23.59 40.34 -10.19
C ASN A 253 -22.63 40.60 -9.00
N ARG A 254 -21.39 40.14 -9.10
CA ARG A 254 -20.36 40.42 -8.10
C ARG A 254 -20.04 41.91 -8.01
N ASN A 255 -19.88 42.59 -9.15
CA ASN A 255 -19.58 44.01 -9.18
C ASN A 255 -20.76 44.84 -8.64
N GLN A 256 -22.00 44.51 -9.01
CA GLN A 256 -23.19 45.13 -8.46
C GLN A 256 -23.30 44.93 -6.94
N ARG A 257 -23.09 43.72 -6.46
CA ARG A 257 -23.09 43.42 -5.03
C ARG A 257 -22.03 44.25 -4.29
N ASN A 258 -20.82 44.34 -4.83
CA ASN A 258 -19.72 45.09 -4.20
C ASN A 258 -20.05 46.60 -4.16
N ALA A 259 -20.59 47.15 -5.24
CA ALA A 259 -21.04 48.55 -5.27
C ALA A 259 -22.13 48.85 -4.21
N LEU A 260 -23.09 47.91 -4.04
CA LEU A 260 -24.10 48.05 -2.98
C LEU A 260 -23.50 47.88 -1.57
N ARG A 261 -22.44 47.12 -1.39
CA ARG A 261 -21.76 47.02 -0.09
C ARG A 261 -21.06 48.32 0.28
N TRP A 262 -20.36 48.95 -0.64
CA TRP A 262 -19.76 50.25 -0.40
C TRP A 262 -20.82 51.30 -0.03
N LYS A 263 -21.95 51.34 -0.78
CA LYS A 263 -23.07 52.24 -0.42
C LYS A 263 -23.67 51.95 0.95
N LEU A 264 -23.65 50.67 1.38
CA LEU A 264 -24.14 50.27 2.71
C LEU A 264 -23.21 50.72 3.84
N GLU A 265 -21.91 50.84 3.58
CA GLU A 265 -20.92 51.30 4.55
C GLU A 265 -21.05 52.79 4.83
N ASP A 266 -21.41 53.60 3.81
CA ASP A 266 -21.55 55.05 3.91
C ASP A 266 -22.97 55.50 4.30
N GLU A 267 -23.97 54.61 4.29
CA GLU A 267 -25.38 54.94 4.54
C GLU A 267 -25.65 55.12 6.05
N THR A 268 -26.42 56.14 6.40
CA THR A 268 -26.80 56.42 7.79
C THR A 268 -28.26 56.09 8.11
N ASP A 269 -29.15 56.11 7.11
CA ASP A 269 -30.57 55.83 7.25
C ASP A 269 -30.83 54.32 7.38
N GLU A 270 -31.42 53.89 8.52
CA GLU A 270 -31.71 52.48 8.80
C GLU A 270 -32.69 51.82 7.81
N ASN A 271 -33.66 52.55 7.26
CA ASN A 271 -34.60 52.04 6.24
C ASN A 271 -33.86 51.73 4.93
N ARG A 272 -33.00 52.63 4.49
CA ARG A 272 -32.16 52.45 3.31
C ARG A 272 -31.13 51.36 3.51
N LYS A 273 -30.54 51.24 4.70
CA LYS A 273 -29.67 50.12 5.06
C LYS A 273 -30.38 48.77 4.93
N ALA A 274 -31.63 48.66 5.41
CA ALA A 274 -32.44 47.46 5.30
C ALA A 274 -32.71 47.10 3.82
N GLU A 275 -33.04 48.09 3.00
CA GLU A 275 -33.24 47.91 1.55
C GLU A 275 -31.95 47.42 0.85
N LEU A 276 -30.82 48.06 1.13
CA LEU A 276 -29.51 47.67 0.58
C LEU A 276 -29.11 46.26 0.99
N LYS A 277 -29.30 45.90 2.26
CA LYS A 277 -29.08 44.54 2.77
C LYS A 277 -29.93 43.50 2.03
N SER A 278 -31.21 43.82 1.76
CA SER A 278 -32.14 42.95 1.01
C SER A 278 -31.66 42.77 -0.45
N LYS A 279 -31.26 43.84 -1.13
CA LYS A 279 -30.71 43.79 -2.50
C LYS A 279 -29.43 42.96 -2.56
N ILE A 280 -28.52 43.12 -1.61
CA ILE A 280 -27.29 42.35 -1.49
C ILE A 280 -27.60 40.86 -1.27
N ALA A 281 -28.57 40.53 -0.42
CA ALA A 281 -28.98 39.15 -0.16
C ALA A 281 -29.58 38.49 -1.43
N ARG A 282 -30.39 39.22 -2.18
CA ARG A 282 -30.97 38.75 -3.46
C ARG A 282 -29.87 38.44 -4.49
N LEU A 283 -28.94 39.37 -4.71
CA LEU A 283 -27.80 39.15 -5.61
C LEU A 283 -26.95 37.97 -5.19
N ARG A 284 -26.72 37.81 -3.87
CA ARG A 284 -25.98 36.66 -3.33
C ARG A 284 -26.68 35.35 -3.65
N LYS A 285 -28.00 35.28 -3.52
CA LYS A 285 -28.81 34.11 -3.89
C LYS A 285 -28.68 33.82 -5.38
N GLN A 286 -28.84 34.82 -6.24
CA GLN A 286 -28.67 34.69 -7.69
C GLN A 286 -27.28 34.19 -8.08
N MET A 287 -26.23 34.72 -7.43
CA MET A 287 -24.86 34.26 -7.66
C MET A 287 -24.62 32.79 -7.27
N LEU A 288 -25.45 32.21 -6.40
CA LEU A 288 -25.38 30.79 -6.09
C LEU A 288 -25.99 29.92 -7.21
N ASP A 289 -26.90 30.45 -8.01
CA ASP A 289 -27.59 29.68 -9.05
C ASP A 289 -26.84 29.68 -10.39
N ILE A 290 -25.80 30.51 -10.52
CA ILE A 290 -24.99 30.64 -11.76
C ILE A 290 -23.57 30.13 -11.57
N PRO A 291 -22.93 29.54 -12.60
CA PRO A 291 -21.53 29.13 -12.53
C PRO A 291 -20.61 30.34 -12.27
N ALA A 292 -19.77 30.26 -11.25
CA ALA A 292 -18.85 31.35 -10.92
C ALA A 292 -17.71 31.50 -11.93
N THR A 293 -17.21 30.39 -12.47
CA THR A 293 -16.08 30.37 -13.41
C THR A 293 -16.45 29.68 -14.70
N ARG A 294 -15.76 30.03 -15.77
CA ARG A 294 -15.92 29.38 -17.07
C ARG A 294 -15.45 27.95 -16.96
N ASP A 295 -16.24 27.04 -17.49
CA ASP A 295 -15.95 25.61 -17.41
C ASP A 295 -14.76 25.22 -18.30
N MET A 296 -14.74 25.68 -19.55
CA MET A 296 -13.62 25.58 -20.48
C MET A 296 -12.98 26.97 -20.58
N ASP A 297 -11.77 27.07 -20.07
CA ASP A 297 -11.01 28.32 -20.07
C ASP A 297 -9.58 28.01 -20.58
N ASP A 298 -9.32 28.38 -21.82
CA ASP A 298 -8.03 28.15 -22.49
C ASP A 298 -6.86 28.85 -21.80
N THR A 299 -7.16 29.85 -20.95
CA THR A 299 -6.15 30.57 -20.18
C THR A 299 -5.80 29.90 -18.85
N PHE A 300 -6.51 28.82 -18.48
CA PHE A 300 -6.27 28.08 -17.24
C PHE A 300 -6.22 26.58 -17.50
N LYS A 301 -5.03 26.02 -17.45
CA LYS A 301 -4.78 24.60 -17.65
C LYS A 301 -3.99 24.02 -16.48
N ARG A 302 -4.30 22.80 -16.09
CA ARG A 302 -3.59 22.06 -15.04
C ARG A 302 -3.45 20.59 -15.41
N LEU A 303 -2.28 20.05 -15.16
CA LEU A 303 -1.98 18.64 -15.14
C LEU A 303 -1.50 18.29 -13.73
N LYS A 304 -2.12 17.29 -13.12
CA LYS A 304 -1.77 16.72 -11.83
C LYS A 304 -1.57 15.23 -11.98
N TYR A 305 -0.63 14.67 -11.21
CA TYR A 305 -0.18 13.30 -11.37
C TYR A 305 0.03 12.66 -10.00
N VAL A 306 -0.34 11.39 -9.88
CA VAL A 306 -0.06 10.53 -8.73
C VAL A 306 0.21 9.11 -9.22
N ARG A 307 1.25 8.48 -8.69
CA ARG A 307 1.65 7.11 -9.01
C ARG A 307 1.71 6.22 -7.77
N TYR A 308 1.29 4.99 -7.93
CA TYR A 308 1.46 3.92 -6.94
C TYR A 308 2.00 2.66 -7.63
N ALA A 309 3.31 2.40 -7.50
CA ALA A 309 4.03 1.37 -8.25
C ALA A 309 3.90 1.56 -9.78
N ASP A 310 3.30 0.62 -10.48
CA ASP A 310 3.04 0.65 -11.92
C ASP A 310 1.70 1.30 -12.31
N ASP A 311 0.79 1.48 -11.35
CA ASP A 311 -0.48 2.19 -11.57
C ASP A 311 -0.30 3.70 -11.38
N PHE A 312 -0.85 4.52 -12.29
CA PHE A 312 -0.86 5.98 -12.11
C PHE A 312 -2.16 6.62 -12.57
N LEU A 313 -2.43 7.80 -12.03
CA LEU A 313 -3.59 8.62 -12.39
C LEU A 313 -3.14 10.05 -12.69
N ILE A 314 -3.57 10.57 -13.84
CA ILE A 314 -3.40 11.98 -14.21
C ILE A 314 -4.74 12.65 -14.21
N GLY A 315 -4.84 13.81 -13.55
CA GLY A 315 -6.02 14.68 -13.58
C GLY A 315 -5.74 15.92 -14.40
N MET A 316 -6.56 16.17 -15.41
CA MET A 316 -6.36 17.29 -16.34
C MET A 316 -7.51 18.30 -16.29
N ILE A 317 -7.15 19.58 -16.33
CA ILE A 317 -8.01 20.71 -16.66
C ILE A 317 -7.60 21.17 -18.06
N GLY A 318 -8.34 20.77 -19.07
CA GLY A 318 -8.07 21.01 -20.48
C GLY A 318 -9.11 20.33 -21.37
N SER A 319 -8.89 20.32 -22.69
CA SER A 319 -9.73 19.64 -23.65
C SER A 319 -9.48 18.12 -23.70
N LYS A 320 -10.39 17.37 -24.32
CA LYS A 320 -10.21 15.92 -24.56
C LYS A 320 -9.08 15.66 -25.57
N GLU A 321 -8.92 16.55 -26.51
CA GLU A 321 -7.86 16.51 -27.54
C GLU A 321 -6.49 16.66 -26.89
N GLU A 322 -6.34 17.59 -25.96
CA GLU A 322 -5.10 17.72 -25.18
C GLU A 322 -4.81 16.48 -24.34
N CYS A 323 -5.83 15.82 -23.78
CA CYS A 323 -5.65 14.55 -23.08
C CYS A 323 -5.13 13.43 -24.00
N LYS A 324 -5.56 13.41 -25.27
CA LYS A 324 -5.05 12.45 -26.25
C LYS A 324 -3.60 12.73 -26.58
N ILE A 325 -3.22 13.98 -26.72
CA ILE A 325 -1.81 14.39 -26.96
C ILE A 325 -0.95 13.96 -25.77
N VAL A 326 -1.33 14.35 -24.56
CA VAL A 326 -0.60 13.95 -23.34
C VAL A 326 -0.45 12.43 -23.24
N LYS A 327 -1.51 11.67 -23.52
CA LYS A 327 -1.45 10.21 -23.52
C LYS A 327 -0.47 9.67 -24.59
N ALA A 328 -0.46 10.25 -25.76
CA ALA A 328 0.46 9.87 -26.84
C ALA A 328 1.92 10.16 -26.48
N ASP A 329 2.20 11.36 -25.94
CA ASP A 329 3.54 11.79 -25.54
C ASP A 329 4.09 10.88 -24.41
N ILE A 330 3.27 10.58 -23.41
CA ILE A 330 3.61 9.63 -22.34
C ILE A 330 3.91 8.23 -22.92
N THR A 331 3.08 7.75 -23.84
CA THR A 331 3.27 6.44 -24.44
C THR A 331 4.59 6.38 -25.24
N THR A 332 4.91 7.46 -25.94
CA THR A 332 6.16 7.60 -26.68
C THR A 332 7.37 7.64 -25.75
N PHE A 333 7.32 8.46 -24.68
CA PHE A 333 8.38 8.51 -23.66
C PHE A 333 8.64 7.13 -23.04
N MET A 334 7.58 6.43 -22.60
CA MET A 334 7.68 5.11 -21.99
C MET A 334 8.34 4.09 -22.93
N ARG A 335 7.95 4.10 -24.21
CA ARG A 335 8.48 3.19 -25.22
C ARG A 335 9.94 3.51 -25.58
N GLU A 336 10.26 4.78 -25.81
CA GLU A 336 11.58 5.18 -26.34
C GLU A 336 12.64 5.28 -25.26
N LYS A 337 12.33 5.87 -24.11
CA LYS A 337 13.28 6.10 -23.03
C LYS A 337 13.35 4.94 -22.03
N LEU A 338 12.23 4.30 -21.74
CA LEU A 338 12.17 3.25 -20.73
C LEU A 338 11.91 1.85 -21.32
N LYS A 339 11.73 1.72 -22.63
CA LYS A 339 11.39 0.46 -23.31
C LYS A 339 10.20 -0.28 -22.66
N LEU A 340 9.23 0.47 -22.15
CA LEU A 340 8.03 -0.02 -21.51
C LEU A 340 6.81 0.22 -22.40
N GLU A 341 5.87 -0.72 -22.39
CA GLU A 341 4.62 -0.61 -23.10
C GLU A 341 3.46 -0.25 -22.14
N MET A 342 2.65 0.74 -22.56
CA MET A 342 1.40 1.04 -21.89
C MET A 342 0.32 0.00 -22.23
N SER A 343 -0.48 -0.41 -21.24
CA SER A 343 -1.62 -1.29 -21.47
C SER A 343 -2.73 -0.51 -22.18
N GLN A 344 -2.93 -0.75 -23.48
CA GLN A 344 -3.96 -0.06 -24.28
C GLN A 344 -5.38 -0.29 -23.73
N GLU A 345 -5.67 -1.49 -23.23
CA GLU A 345 -6.98 -1.84 -22.67
C GLU A 345 -7.30 -1.13 -21.35
N LYS A 346 -6.28 -0.78 -20.57
CA LYS A 346 -6.46 -0.19 -19.24
C LYS A 346 -6.09 1.30 -19.19
N THR A 347 -5.40 1.81 -20.21
CA THR A 347 -5.06 3.23 -20.29
C THR A 347 -6.21 3.99 -20.93
N LEU A 348 -7.10 4.50 -20.07
CA LEU A 348 -8.35 5.13 -20.47
C LEU A 348 -8.30 6.66 -20.29
N ILE A 349 -9.06 7.40 -21.10
CA ILE A 349 -9.36 8.81 -20.89
C ILE A 349 -10.82 8.90 -20.44
N THR A 350 -11.02 9.13 -19.15
CA THR A 350 -12.33 9.11 -18.51
C THR A 350 -12.77 10.54 -18.18
N ASN A 351 -14.03 10.90 -18.48
CA ASN A 351 -14.59 12.19 -18.02
C ASN A 351 -14.62 12.20 -16.49
N ALA A 352 -14.17 13.29 -15.88
CA ALA A 352 -14.06 13.34 -14.42
C ALA A 352 -15.41 13.23 -13.67
N GLN A 353 -16.55 13.38 -14.34
CA GLN A 353 -17.88 13.09 -13.77
C GLN A 353 -18.19 11.59 -13.73
N GLU A 354 -17.47 10.80 -14.50
CA GLU A 354 -17.54 9.34 -14.48
C GLU A 354 -16.47 8.76 -13.55
N PRO A 355 -16.69 7.57 -12.99
CA PRO A 355 -15.76 6.97 -12.05
C PRO A 355 -14.49 6.44 -12.75
N ALA A 356 -13.34 7.03 -12.50
CA ALA A 356 -12.04 6.46 -12.80
C ALA A 356 -11.62 5.46 -11.70
N LYS A 357 -11.02 4.35 -12.08
CA LYS A 357 -10.62 3.29 -11.13
C LYS A 357 -9.15 3.43 -10.77
N PHE A 358 -8.87 3.68 -9.50
CA PHE A 358 -7.48 3.73 -8.99
C PHE A 358 -7.40 3.14 -7.58
N LEU A 359 -6.46 2.23 -7.34
CA LEU A 359 -6.24 1.57 -6.05
C LEU A 359 -7.52 0.95 -5.43
N GLY A 360 -8.42 0.41 -6.27
CA GLY A 360 -9.67 -0.20 -5.82
C GLY A 360 -10.77 0.77 -5.39
N TYR A 361 -10.54 2.07 -5.54
CA TYR A 361 -11.53 3.13 -5.40
C TYR A 361 -12.05 3.59 -6.76
N GLU A 362 -13.25 4.15 -6.76
CA GLU A 362 -13.82 4.93 -7.84
C GLU A 362 -13.65 6.42 -7.52
N ILE A 363 -12.91 7.12 -8.38
CA ILE A 363 -12.55 8.52 -8.22
C ILE A 363 -13.34 9.34 -9.23
N MET A 364 -14.03 10.37 -8.77
CA MET A 364 -14.78 11.27 -9.62
C MET A 364 -14.74 12.71 -9.10
N ALA A 365 -14.86 13.67 -9.99
CA ALA A 365 -15.02 15.08 -9.66
C ALA A 365 -16.53 15.41 -9.62
N ARG A 366 -17.10 15.45 -8.43
CA ARG A 366 -18.51 15.79 -8.26
C ARG A 366 -18.76 17.23 -8.68
N ARG A 367 -19.73 17.42 -9.56
CA ARG A 367 -20.22 18.71 -10.02
C ARG A 367 -21.73 18.76 -9.82
N SER A 368 -22.14 19.56 -8.86
CA SER A 368 -23.55 19.79 -8.57
C SER A 368 -23.75 21.27 -8.27
N MET A 369 -24.86 21.81 -8.70
CA MET A 369 -25.32 23.15 -8.34
C MET A 369 -26.01 23.15 -6.97
N ASP A 370 -26.13 22.02 -6.29
CA ASP A 370 -26.77 21.92 -4.98
C ASP A 370 -26.10 22.83 -3.95
N HIS A 371 -26.94 23.47 -3.16
CA HIS A 371 -26.51 24.34 -2.09
C HIS A 371 -26.49 23.63 -0.75
N THR A 372 -25.49 23.89 0.07
CA THR A 372 -25.46 23.45 1.47
C THR A 372 -25.32 24.65 2.38
N ARG A 373 -25.88 24.55 3.59
CA ARG A 373 -25.67 25.53 4.64
C ARG A 373 -24.48 25.14 5.51
N THR A 374 -23.59 26.09 5.76
CA THR A 374 -22.54 25.92 6.75
C THR A 374 -23.12 25.95 8.16
N ARG A 375 -22.34 25.55 9.18
CA ARG A 375 -22.74 25.68 10.61
C ARG A 375 -23.07 27.14 10.99
N SER A 376 -22.48 28.13 10.31
CA SER A 376 -22.75 29.57 10.46
C SER A 376 -23.97 30.03 9.65
N GLY A 377 -24.79 29.13 9.07
CA GLY A 377 -25.97 29.45 8.28
C GLY A 377 -25.70 29.94 6.84
N LEU A 378 -24.41 30.08 6.46
CA LEU A 378 -24.03 30.56 5.14
C LEU A 378 -24.31 29.52 4.07
N GLN A 379 -25.06 29.87 3.01
CA GLN A 379 -25.23 29.01 1.84
C GLN A 379 -23.99 29.04 0.95
N ARG A 380 -23.54 27.87 0.52
CA ARG A 380 -22.44 27.69 -0.43
C ARG A 380 -22.66 26.48 -1.34
N ARG A 381 -21.97 26.45 -2.48
CA ARG A 381 -21.90 25.31 -3.39
C ARG A 381 -20.60 24.54 -3.12
N PRO A 382 -20.62 23.45 -2.36
CA PRO A 382 -19.41 22.72 -1.99
C PRO A 382 -18.88 21.81 -3.11
N TRP A 383 -19.72 21.48 -4.11
CA TRP A 383 -19.47 20.38 -5.04
C TRP A 383 -19.00 20.81 -6.44
N LEU A 384 -18.37 21.97 -6.58
CA LEU A 384 -17.81 22.43 -7.85
C LEU A 384 -16.42 21.81 -8.09
N GLY A 385 -16.40 20.60 -8.67
CA GLY A 385 -15.18 19.88 -8.99
C GLY A 385 -14.45 19.28 -7.77
N THR A 386 -15.15 19.07 -6.67
CA THR A 386 -14.62 18.36 -5.50
C THR A 386 -14.43 16.89 -5.83
N ILE A 387 -13.24 16.37 -5.53
CA ILE A 387 -12.96 14.94 -5.72
C ILE A 387 -13.67 14.13 -4.65
N VAL A 388 -14.36 13.09 -5.10
CA VAL A 388 -15.08 12.11 -4.30
C VAL A 388 -14.43 10.74 -4.50
N LEU A 389 -14.19 10.04 -3.41
CA LEU A 389 -13.63 8.70 -3.38
C LEU A 389 -14.74 7.72 -2.99
N ASN A 390 -15.09 6.80 -3.86
CA ASN A 390 -16.16 5.85 -3.63
C ASN A 390 -15.68 4.40 -3.67
N VAL A 391 -16.43 3.54 -3.00
CA VAL A 391 -16.34 2.08 -3.17
C VAL A 391 -17.46 1.65 -4.09
N SER A 392 -17.13 0.89 -5.14
CA SER A 392 -18.13 0.35 -6.06
C SER A 392 -18.88 -0.84 -5.49
N TYR A 393 -20.12 -1.03 -5.91
CA TYR A 393 -20.90 -2.24 -5.64
C TYR A 393 -20.15 -3.51 -6.05
N GLU A 394 -19.53 -3.48 -7.22
CA GLU A 394 -18.77 -4.60 -7.75
C GLU A 394 -17.61 -5.01 -6.84
N THR A 395 -16.90 -4.04 -6.28
CA THR A 395 -15.81 -4.28 -5.31
C THR A 395 -16.33 -4.93 -4.03
N VAL A 396 -17.44 -4.44 -3.49
CA VAL A 396 -18.09 -5.00 -2.30
C VAL A 396 -18.53 -6.45 -2.56
N LEU A 397 -19.21 -6.67 -3.68
CA LEU A 397 -19.70 -8.00 -4.08
C LEU A 397 -18.54 -8.99 -4.25
N LYS A 398 -17.51 -8.64 -5.02
CA LYS A 398 -16.32 -9.47 -5.22
C LYS A 398 -15.63 -9.81 -3.90
N ARG A 399 -15.59 -8.87 -2.96
CA ARG A 399 -14.99 -9.11 -1.65
C ARG A 399 -15.83 -10.10 -0.82
N LEU A 400 -17.15 -9.91 -0.76
CA LEU A 400 -18.06 -10.83 -0.06
C LEU A 400 -18.02 -12.25 -0.65
N GLN A 401 -17.95 -12.36 -1.98
CA GLN A 401 -17.79 -13.64 -2.67
C GLN A 401 -16.43 -14.29 -2.37
N SER A 402 -15.36 -13.52 -2.38
CA SER A 402 -14.00 -14.03 -2.05
C SER A 402 -13.88 -14.58 -0.63
N TYR A 403 -14.79 -14.17 0.24
CA TYR A 403 -14.90 -14.65 1.61
C TYR A 403 -15.94 -15.77 1.77
N ASP A 404 -16.58 -16.26 0.70
CA ASP A 404 -17.70 -17.20 0.76
C ASP A 404 -18.84 -16.73 1.70
N ALA A 405 -18.98 -15.42 1.87
CA ALA A 405 -19.96 -14.85 2.80
C ALA A 405 -21.35 -14.74 2.18
N VAL A 406 -21.44 -14.74 0.86
CA VAL A 406 -22.70 -14.57 0.11
C VAL A 406 -22.82 -15.56 -1.04
N ARG A 407 -24.07 -15.86 -1.40
CA ARG A 407 -24.44 -16.53 -2.64
C ARG A 407 -25.46 -15.70 -3.41
N ILE A 408 -25.36 -15.71 -4.73
CA ILE A 408 -26.35 -15.11 -5.62
C ILE A 408 -27.50 -16.13 -5.79
N THR A 409 -28.73 -15.71 -5.57
CA THR A 409 -29.94 -16.49 -5.79
C THR A 409 -30.90 -15.68 -6.65
N GLN A 410 -31.61 -16.34 -7.52
CA GLN A 410 -32.71 -15.70 -8.27
C GLN A 410 -34.00 -15.80 -7.47
N VAL A 411 -34.64 -14.65 -7.23
CA VAL A 411 -35.98 -14.56 -6.63
C VAL A 411 -36.80 -13.65 -7.52
N ASN A 412 -37.93 -14.16 -8.04
CA ASN A 412 -38.80 -13.43 -8.97
C ASN A 412 -38.04 -12.84 -10.16
N ARG A 413 -37.18 -13.62 -10.80
CA ARG A 413 -36.31 -13.23 -11.95
C ARG A 413 -35.30 -12.09 -11.63
N LYS A 414 -35.16 -11.71 -10.35
CA LYS A 414 -34.14 -10.72 -9.91
C LYS A 414 -33.04 -11.42 -9.13
N GLU A 415 -31.81 -11.07 -9.43
CA GLU A 415 -30.67 -11.54 -8.64
C GLU A 415 -30.69 -10.90 -7.26
N THR A 416 -30.65 -11.74 -6.25
CA THR A 416 -30.61 -11.32 -4.84
C THR A 416 -29.42 -11.94 -4.14
N LEU A 417 -28.76 -11.14 -3.30
CA LEU A 417 -27.64 -11.61 -2.47
C LEU A 417 -28.21 -12.17 -1.16
N LYS A 418 -27.84 -13.40 -0.86
CA LYS A 418 -28.18 -14.02 0.43
C LYS A 418 -26.92 -14.40 1.20
N PRO A 419 -26.83 -14.13 2.54
CA PRO A 419 -25.71 -14.58 3.36
C PRO A 419 -25.56 -16.11 3.31
N SER A 420 -24.32 -16.60 3.21
CA SER A 420 -23.97 -18.02 3.12
C SER A 420 -23.14 -18.46 4.32
N SER A 421 -23.29 -19.72 4.76
CA SER A 421 -22.44 -20.30 5.80
C SER A 421 -21.10 -20.77 5.19
N ARG A 422 -19.99 -20.53 5.90
CA ARG A 422 -18.65 -20.99 5.50
C ARG A 422 -18.40 -22.40 6.02
N LYS A 423 -18.55 -23.38 5.14
CA LYS A 423 -18.46 -24.81 5.50
C LYS A 423 -17.11 -25.18 6.13
N TYR A 424 -16.02 -24.63 5.60
CA TYR A 424 -14.65 -24.91 6.04
C TYR A 424 -14.29 -24.38 7.44
N MET A 425 -15.14 -23.54 8.04
CA MET A 425 -14.91 -22.99 9.38
C MET A 425 -15.66 -23.73 10.48
N VAL A 426 -16.58 -24.64 10.14
CA VAL A 426 -17.48 -25.31 11.10
C VAL A 426 -16.72 -26.04 12.21
N ASN A 427 -15.52 -26.57 11.92
CA ASN A 427 -14.70 -27.32 12.89
C ASN A 427 -13.85 -26.42 13.80
N ARG A 428 -13.86 -25.09 13.62
CA ARG A 428 -13.13 -24.15 14.48
C ARG A 428 -13.90 -23.83 15.74
N GLN A 429 -13.23 -23.30 16.79
CA GLN A 429 -13.92 -22.77 17.97
C GLN A 429 -14.77 -21.56 17.58
N ASP A 430 -15.90 -21.35 18.30
CA ASP A 430 -16.85 -20.26 17.99
C ASP A 430 -16.19 -18.88 18.08
N ALA A 431 -15.33 -18.68 19.09
CA ALA A 431 -14.56 -17.46 19.24
C ALA A 431 -13.58 -17.22 18.09
N ASP A 432 -13.01 -18.26 17.49
CA ASP A 432 -12.09 -18.14 16.35
C ASP A 432 -12.85 -17.86 15.05
N ILE A 433 -14.07 -18.41 14.93
CA ILE A 433 -14.96 -18.08 13.83
C ILE A 433 -15.26 -16.58 13.88
N LEU A 434 -15.73 -16.06 15.04
CA LEU A 434 -16.02 -14.64 15.21
C LEU A 434 -14.79 -13.77 14.96
N ALA A 435 -13.62 -14.17 15.48
CA ALA A 435 -12.36 -13.43 15.26
C ALA A 435 -12.00 -13.28 13.78
N GLN A 436 -12.14 -14.36 12.99
CA GLN A 436 -11.85 -14.33 11.56
C GLN A 436 -12.79 -13.38 10.80
N TYR A 437 -14.10 -13.43 11.11
CA TYR A 437 -15.06 -12.53 10.50
C TYR A 437 -14.81 -11.06 10.89
N ASN A 438 -14.46 -10.80 12.16
CA ASN A 438 -14.08 -9.45 12.60
C ASN A 438 -12.81 -8.94 11.91
N LEU A 439 -11.81 -9.81 11.73
CA LEU A 439 -10.56 -9.45 11.02
C LEU A 439 -10.85 -9.00 9.58
N GLU A 440 -11.67 -9.77 8.88
CA GLU A 440 -12.03 -9.48 7.49
C GLU A 440 -12.92 -8.23 7.37
N LEU A 441 -13.87 -8.06 8.28
CA LEU A 441 -14.73 -6.87 8.34
C LEU A 441 -13.93 -5.60 8.63
N ARG A 442 -13.04 -5.65 9.64
CA ARG A 442 -12.14 -4.53 9.96
C ARG A 442 -11.16 -4.24 8.83
N GLY A 443 -10.61 -5.28 8.19
CA GLY A 443 -9.72 -5.13 7.04
C GLY A 443 -10.38 -4.41 5.87
N PHE A 444 -11.64 -4.76 5.56
CA PHE A 444 -12.43 -4.04 4.57
C PHE A 444 -12.67 -2.58 4.98
N TYR A 445 -13.17 -2.35 6.19
CA TYR A 445 -13.46 -1.01 6.68
C TYR A 445 -12.20 -0.14 6.77
N ASN A 446 -11.09 -0.66 7.31
CA ASN A 446 -9.85 0.11 7.43
C ASN A 446 -9.33 0.57 6.07
N TYR A 447 -9.38 -0.32 5.04
CA TYR A 447 -8.94 0.05 3.70
C TYR A 447 -9.84 1.11 3.06
N TYR A 448 -11.17 0.98 3.20
CA TYR A 448 -12.14 1.89 2.57
C TYR A 448 -12.66 2.99 3.51
N SER A 449 -12.06 3.18 4.67
CA SER A 449 -12.53 4.13 5.70
C SER A 449 -12.59 5.59 5.25
N ILE A 450 -11.79 5.96 4.24
CA ILE A 450 -11.75 7.31 3.65
C ILE A 450 -12.74 7.51 2.49
N ALA A 451 -13.45 6.46 2.08
CA ALA A 451 -14.46 6.58 1.01
C ALA A 451 -15.70 7.34 1.49
N ASP A 452 -16.18 8.25 0.66
CA ASP A 452 -17.33 9.10 1.00
C ASP A 452 -18.63 8.30 1.20
N ASN A 453 -18.77 7.15 0.54
CA ASN A 453 -19.91 6.25 0.64
C ASN A 453 -19.71 5.05 1.59
N ILE A 454 -18.63 5.06 2.40
CA ILE A 454 -18.31 3.91 3.27
C ILE A 454 -19.37 3.63 4.32
N SER A 455 -20.04 4.65 4.85
CA SER A 455 -21.10 4.46 5.82
C SER A 455 -22.21 3.55 5.26
N TYR A 456 -22.64 3.77 4.02
CA TYR A 456 -23.63 2.92 3.37
C TYR A 456 -23.12 1.50 3.10
N TRP A 457 -21.95 1.39 2.46
CA TRP A 457 -21.40 0.08 2.10
C TRP A 457 -20.88 -0.69 3.28
N GLY A 458 -20.33 -0.02 4.29
CA GLY A 458 -19.85 -0.63 5.53
C GLY A 458 -20.98 -1.33 6.30
N TRP A 459 -22.13 -0.68 6.45
CA TRP A 459 -23.31 -1.29 7.07
C TRP A 459 -23.86 -2.47 6.27
N LYS A 460 -23.93 -2.36 4.93
CA LYS A 460 -24.33 -3.49 4.09
C LYS A 460 -23.35 -4.66 4.17
N PHE A 461 -22.05 -4.36 4.10
CA PHE A 461 -21.01 -5.38 4.24
C PHE A 461 -21.08 -6.08 5.61
N ASN A 462 -21.23 -5.30 6.67
CA ASN A 462 -21.44 -5.80 8.04
C ASN A 462 -22.66 -6.73 8.13
N TYR A 463 -23.78 -6.35 7.54
CA TYR A 463 -24.97 -7.18 7.50
C TYR A 463 -24.68 -8.57 6.92
N PHE A 464 -24.11 -8.63 5.72
CA PHE A 464 -23.80 -9.90 5.06
C PHE A 464 -22.80 -10.73 5.87
N MET A 465 -21.75 -10.10 6.40
CA MET A 465 -20.73 -10.78 7.22
C MET A 465 -21.31 -11.31 8.53
N LYS A 466 -22.12 -10.52 9.25
CA LYS A 466 -22.77 -10.92 10.50
C LYS A 466 -23.69 -12.13 10.28
N TYR A 467 -24.57 -12.06 9.29
CA TYR A 467 -25.50 -13.16 9.01
C TYR A 467 -24.79 -14.39 8.43
N SER A 468 -23.71 -14.24 7.69
CA SER A 468 -22.86 -15.35 7.26
C SER A 468 -22.22 -16.06 8.46
N MET A 469 -21.70 -15.31 9.43
CA MET A 469 -21.16 -15.85 10.69
C MET A 469 -22.23 -16.61 11.47
N LEU A 470 -23.38 -16.00 11.69
CA LEU A 470 -24.49 -16.64 12.42
C LEU A 470 -24.95 -17.93 11.74
N LYS A 471 -25.03 -17.96 10.40
CA LYS A 471 -25.33 -19.19 9.64
C LYS A 471 -24.21 -20.23 9.76
N THR A 472 -22.95 -19.80 9.88
CA THR A 472 -21.82 -20.73 10.07
C THR A 472 -21.90 -21.38 11.44
N LEU A 473 -22.19 -20.60 12.50
CA LEU A 473 -22.43 -21.10 13.85
C LEU A 473 -23.70 -21.96 13.92
N GLY A 474 -24.79 -21.53 13.26
CA GLY A 474 -26.02 -22.32 13.16
C GLY A 474 -25.79 -23.70 12.54
N ARG A 475 -24.98 -23.76 11.45
CA ARG A 475 -24.59 -25.02 10.82
C ARG A 475 -23.74 -25.89 11.77
N LYS A 476 -22.79 -25.29 12.51
CA LYS A 476 -21.96 -26.00 13.48
C LYS A 476 -22.78 -26.63 14.60
N HIS A 477 -23.68 -25.85 15.18
CA HIS A 477 -24.47 -26.27 16.32
C HIS A 477 -25.81 -26.92 15.96
N LYS A 478 -26.09 -27.08 14.65
CA LYS A 478 -27.40 -27.59 14.15
C LYS A 478 -28.57 -26.79 14.67
N ARG A 479 -28.43 -25.45 14.75
CA ARG A 479 -29.43 -24.50 15.27
C ARG A 479 -29.80 -23.44 14.24
N THR A 480 -30.94 -22.82 14.38
CA THR A 480 -31.37 -21.68 13.58
C THR A 480 -30.56 -20.41 13.93
N VAL A 481 -30.58 -19.44 13.03
CA VAL A 481 -29.90 -18.13 13.27
C VAL A 481 -30.51 -17.44 14.51
N GLY A 482 -31.84 -17.56 14.74
CA GLY A 482 -32.51 -17.01 15.92
C GLY A 482 -31.98 -17.61 17.21
N GLN A 483 -31.89 -18.94 17.28
CA GLN A 483 -31.35 -19.65 18.45
C GLN A 483 -29.87 -19.35 18.71
N ILE A 484 -29.08 -19.10 17.66
CA ILE A 484 -27.67 -18.68 17.83
C ILE A 484 -27.59 -17.25 18.37
N LEU A 485 -28.47 -16.36 17.87
CA LEU A 485 -28.55 -14.98 18.39
C LEU A 485 -28.98 -14.98 19.86
N GLU A 486 -29.99 -15.76 20.21
CA GLU A 486 -30.45 -15.89 21.61
C GLU A 486 -29.33 -16.37 22.53
N LYS A 487 -28.52 -17.34 22.08
CA LYS A 487 -27.39 -17.88 22.86
C LYS A 487 -26.25 -16.86 23.09
N TYR A 488 -25.96 -16.01 22.09
CA TYR A 488 -24.78 -15.15 22.09
C TYR A 488 -25.09 -13.65 22.12
N ARG A 489 -26.35 -13.27 22.27
CA ARG A 489 -26.75 -11.87 22.36
C ARG A 489 -26.50 -11.34 23.77
N ASP A 490 -25.83 -10.19 23.84
CA ASP A 490 -25.65 -9.40 25.04
C ASP A 490 -26.02 -7.95 24.71
N GLY A 491 -27.19 -7.53 25.14
CA GLY A 491 -27.78 -6.26 24.72
C GLY A 491 -27.99 -6.18 23.21
N THR A 492 -27.27 -5.26 22.56
CA THR A 492 -27.26 -5.07 21.08
C THR A 492 -26.17 -5.87 20.38
N ASP A 493 -25.20 -6.36 21.13
CA ASP A 493 -24.01 -7.00 20.61
C ASP A 493 -24.16 -8.54 20.53
N VAL A 494 -23.22 -9.15 19.80
CA VAL A 494 -23.04 -10.61 19.79
C VAL A 494 -21.70 -10.88 20.45
N VAL A 495 -21.75 -11.60 21.59
CA VAL A 495 -20.60 -11.87 22.46
C VAL A 495 -20.38 -13.37 22.57
N ILE A 496 -19.19 -13.83 22.27
CA ILE A 496 -18.82 -15.25 22.39
C ILE A 496 -17.76 -15.40 23.50
N PRO A 497 -18.10 -16.05 24.62
CA PRO A 497 -17.14 -16.37 25.67
C PRO A 497 -16.19 -17.48 25.22
N TYR A 498 -14.95 -17.42 25.66
CA TYR A 498 -13.94 -18.47 25.43
C TYR A 498 -12.90 -18.48 26.55
N LYS A 499 -12.18 -19.59 26.67
CA LYS A 499 -11.03 -19.71 27.56
C LYS A 499 -9.75 -19.55 26.75
N ASP A 500 -8.85 -18.72 27.23
CA ASP A 500 -7.52 -18.58 26.61
C ASP A 500 -6.63 -19.79 26.94
N ASN A 501 -5.45 -19.85 26.32
CA ASN A 501 -4.49 -20.96 26.55
C ASN A 501 -3.98 -21.07 28.00
N LYS A 502 -4.27 -20.06 28.83
CA LYS A 502 -3.95 -20.03 30.27
C LYS A 502 -5.15 -20.41 31.15
N GLY A 503 -6.30 -20.72 30.54
CA GLY A 503 -7.55 -21.05 31.25
C GLY A 503 -8.37 -19.85 31.68
N ASN A 504 -7.94 -18.61 31.41
CA ASN A 504 -8.70 -17.41 31.77
C ASN A 504 -9.93 -17.26 30.89
N GLU A 505 -11.04 -16.89 31.48
CA GLU A 505 -12.27 -16.58 30.75
C GLU A 505 -12.14 -15.24 30.06
N LYS A 506 -12.42 -15.20 28.78
CA LYS A 506 -12.41 -14.01 27.92
C LYS A 506 -13.64 -14.00 27.03
N GLN A 507 -13.93 -12.84 26.49
CA GLN A 507 -15.03 -12.62 25.57
C GLN A 507 -14.56 -11.99 24.28
N ARG A 508 -15.17 -12.39 23.16
CA ARG A 508 -15.02 -11.73 21.86
C ARG A 508 -16.34 -11.15 21.43
N VAL A 509 -16.33 -9.86 21.11
CA VAL A 509 -17.50 -9.11 20.69
C VAL A 509 -17.48 -8.93 19.18
N TRP A 510 -18.63 -9.05 18.52
CA TRP A 510 -18.80 -8.65 17.14
C TRP A 510 -18.47 -7.17 16.98
N TYR A 511 -17.76 -6.80 15.91
CA TYR A 511 -17.36 -5.42 15.69
C TYR A 511 -18.56 -4.45 15.70
N ASN A 512 -18.52 -3.49 16.60
CA ASN A 512 -19.56 -2.50 16.85
C ASN A 512 -19.08 -1.04 16.75
N GLY A 513 -17.85 -0.79 16.29
CA GLY A 513 -17.24 0.55 16.20
C GLY A 513 -17.81 1.45 15.10
N GLY A 514 -18.87 0.99 14.38
CA GLY A 514 -19.50 1.76 13.31
C GLY A 514 -18.69 1.86 12.02
N PHE A 515 -19.27 2.52 11.01
CA PHE A 515 -18.68 2.65 9.65
C PHE A 515 -18.78 4.09 9.16
N ARG A 516 -18.26 5.04 9.93
CA ARG A 516 -18.19 6.45 9.49
C ARG A 516 -17.03 6.65 8.51
N CYS A 517 -17.20 7.58 7.59
CA CYS A 517 -16.07 8.07 6.78
C CYS A 517 -15.07 8.78 7.70
N LYS A 518 -13.81 8.34 7.66
CA LYS A 518 -12.72 8.97 8.40
C LYS A 518 -12.13 10.11 7.57
N HIS A 519 -11.81 11.21 8.22
CA HIS A 519 -10.99 12.23 7.59
C HIS A 519 -9.52 11.79 7.55
N PHE A 520 -8.75 12.32 6.60
CA PHE A 520 -7.32 12.00 6.52
C PHE A 520 -6.56 12.42 7.78
N THR A 521 -6.96 13.50 8.44
CA THR A 521 -6.44 13.91 9.75
C THR A 521 -6.62 12.83 10.80
N ASP A 522 -7.80 12.20 10.87
CA ASP A 522 -8.09 11.15 11.86
C ASP A 522 -7.23 9.87 11.69
N ILE A 523 -6.64 9.69 10.50
CA ILE A 523 -5.80 8.51 10.19
C ILE A 523 -4.34 8.80 10.46
N TYR A 524 -3.94 10.07 10.39
CA TYR A 524 -2.55 10.52 10.35
C TYR A 524 -2.19 11.49 11.48
N GLU A 525 -3.06 11.68 12.48
CA GLU A 525 -2.78 12.55 13.63
C GLU A 525 -1.50 12.16 14.40
N ASP A 526 -1.13 10.88 14.39
CA ASP A 526 0.09 10.38 15.06
C ASP A 526 1.32 10.26 14.13
N ASN A 527 1.17 10.53 12.83
CA ASN A 527 2.24 10.37 11.88
C ASN A 527 2.62 11.72 11.27
N HIS A 528 3.75 12.25 11.67
CA HIS A 528 4.39 13.43 11.09
C HIS A 528 4.86 13.16 9.65
N TYR A 529 3.93 13.06 8.70
CA TYR A 529 4.24 12.78 7.28
C TYR A 529 5.06 13.88 6.61
N ASP A 530 5.02 15.10 7.15
CA ASP A 530 5.81 16.23 6.64
C ASP A 530 7.26 16.20 7.11
N ASN A 531 7.58 15.39 8.10
CA ASN A 531 8.92 15.13 8.58
C ASN A 531 9.28 13.66 8.27
N ILE A 532 9.61 13.35 7.02
CA ILE A 532 10.36 12.13 6.72
C ILE A 532 11.71 12.34 7.42
N PRO A 533 12.03 11.57 8.49
CA PRO A 533 13.33 11.73 9.11
C PRO A 533 14.39 11.42 8.05
N ASN A 534 15.32 12.33 7.85
CA ASN A 534 16.50 12.10 7.01
C ASN A 534 17.43 11.00 7.58
N THR A 535 17.00 10.36 8.64
CA THR A 535 17.71 9.30 9.34
C THR A 535 16.94 8.00 9.26
N MET A 536 17.58 6.96 8.79
CA MET A 536 17.03 5.61 8.82
C MET A 536 17.11 5.05 10.23
N TYR A 537 15.96 4.65 10.78
CA TYR A 537 15.94 3.96 12.08
C TYR A 537 16.07 2.44 11.85
N LEU A 538 17.10 1.86 12.43
CA LEU A 538 17.36 0.43 12.34
C LEU A 538 16.92 -0.28 13.61
N PRO A 539 16.28 -1.46 13.52
CA PRO A 539 15.92 -2.23 14.70
C PRO A 539 17.17 -2.81 15.37
N ALA A 540 17.17 -2.88 16.69
CA ALA A 540 18.23 -3.57 17.42
C ALA A 540 18.28 -5.07 17.02
N PRO A 541 19.46 -5.67 16.78
CA PRO A 541 19.60 -7.05 16.30
C PRO A 541 19.47 -8.09 17.43
N THR A 542 18.37 -8.03 18.18
CA THR A 542 18.12 -8.88 19.37
C THR A 542 18.19 -10.38 19.11
N LEU A 543 17.93 -10.83 17.88
CA LEU A 543 18.10 -12.25 17.51
C LEU A 543 19.55 -12.65 17.47
N VAL A 544 20.41 -11.77 16.98
CA VAL A 544 21.85 -12.05 16.88
C VAL A 544 22.50 -11.94 18.26
N GLU A 545 22.04 -11.04 19.13
CA GLU A 545 22.47 -10.99 20.52
C GLU A 545 22.28 -12.34 21.21
N ARG A 546 21.14 -12.99 21.04
CA ARG A 546 20.86 -14.34 21.56
C ARG A 546 21.80 -15.42 21.00
N LEU A 547 22.24 -15.29 19.75
CA LEU A 547 23.27 -16.17 19.18
C LEU A 547 24.66 -15.85 19.74
N LYS A 548 24.96 -14.57 19.99
CA LYS A 548 26.24 -14.10 20.58
C LYS A 548 26.40 -14.53 22.05
N GLU A 549 25.30 -14.74 22.78
CA GLU A 549 25.31 -15.26 24.15
C GLU A 549 25.94 -16.68 24.25
N ARG A 550 26.02 -17.42 23.13
CA ARG A 550 26.59 -18.74 23.00
C ARG A 550 26.01 -19.78 23.99
N ARG A 551 24.87 -19.52 24.61
CA ARG A 551 24.18 -20.41 25.56
C ARG A 551 22.89 -20.95 24.96
N CYS A 552 22.81 -22.28 24.80
CA CYS A 552 21.63 -22.95 24.28
C CYS A 552 20.41 -22.69 25.19
N GLU A 553 19.32 -22.11 24.62
CA GLU A 553 18.09 -21.85 25.37
C GLU A 553 17.34 -23.11 25.81
N LEU A 554 17.63 -24.28 25.21
CA LEU A 554 16.95 -25.52 25.53
C LEU A 554 17.71 -26.36 26.56
N CYS A 555 19.01 -26.60 26.38
CA CYS A 555 19.79 -27.44 27.27
C CYS A 555 20.80 -26.67 28.16
N GLY A 556 21.05 -25.38 27.89
CA GLY A 556 21.97 -24.52 28.64
C GLY A 556 23.46 -24.73 28.28
N LYS A 557 23.82 -25.66 27.38
CA LYS A 557 25.19 -25.91 26.92
C LYS A 557 25.76 -24.67 26.23
N MET A 558 27.03 -24.36 26.51
CA MET A 558 27.78 -23.31 25.85
C MET A 558 28.36 -23.80 24.53
N GLY A 559 28.36 -22.98 23.49
CA GLY A 559 28.92 -23.31 22.19
C GLY A 559 28.28 -22.49 21.05
N ASP A 560 28.57 -22.91 19.82
CA ASP A 560 27.97 -22.28 18.66
C ASP A 560 26.49 -22.63 18.54
N LEU A 561 25.68 -21.62 18.23
CA LEU A 561 24.23 -21.75 18.22
C LEU A 561 23.68 -21.55 16.81
N VAL A 562 22.57 -22.21 16.58
CA VAL A 562 21.70 -21.97 15.41
C VAL A 562 20.33 -21.49 15.88
N MET A 563 19.69 -20.66 15.06
CA MET A 563 18.35 -20.16 15.34
C MET A 563 17.32 -21.11 14.71
N HIS A 564 16.64 -21.87 15.55
CA HIS A 564 15.48 -22.65 15.13
C HIS A 564 14.29 -21.73 14.90
N HIS A 565 13.63 -21.85 13.75
CA HIS A 565 12.45 -21.04 13.36
C HIS A 565 11.22 -21.89 13.13
N VAL A 566 10.05 -21.39 13.53
CA VAL A 566 8.75 -21.97 13.16
C VAL A 566 7.94 -21.02 12.32
N ARG A 567 7.16 -21.56 11.40
CA ARG A 567 6.32 -20.77 10.48
C ARG A 567 5.23 -19.99 11.21
N ASN A 568 4.57 -20.63 12.19
CA ASN A 568 3.49 -20.04 12.96
C ASN A 568 3.37 -20.67 14.34
N ILE A 569 3.45 -19.86 15.40
CA ILE A 569 3.32 -20.33 16.79
C ILE A 569 1.96 -20.98 17.04
N ASN A 570 0.89 -20.49 16.42
CA ASN A 570 -0.46 -21.03 16.62
C ASN A 570 -0.65 -22.44 16.07
N GLN A 571 0.30 -22.94 15.27
CA GLN A 571 0.29 -24.32 14.75
C GLN A 571 1.05 -25.29 15.66
N LEU A 572 1.78 -24.77 16.63
CA LEU A 572 2.51 -25.60 17.58
C LEU A 572 1.55 -26.27 18.58
N LYS A 573 1.70 -27.56 18.76
CA LYS A 573 1.00 -28.31 19.82
C LYS A 573 1.91 -28.38 21.05
N ALA A 574 1.34 -28.06 22.21
CA ALA A 574 2.02 -28.33 23.48
C ALA A 574 2.24 -29.86 23.63
N GLY A 575 3.40 -30.28 24.09
CA GLY A 575 3.73 -31.69 24.22
C GLY A 575 5.25 -31.90 24.27
N THR A 576 5.99 -31.10 23.49
CA THR A 576 7.46 -31.10 23.54
C THR A 576 7.97 -29.91 24.36
N ARG A 577 9.17 -30.05 24.95
CA ARG A 577 9.79 -28.99 25.77
C ARG A 577 9.97 -27.68 24.97
N TRP A 578 10.42 -27.78 23.71
CA TRP A 578 10.66 -26.61 22.84
C TRP A 578 9.35 -25.93 22.39
N ASN A 579 8.33 -26.69 21.98
CA ASN A 579 7.04 -26.10 21.63
C ASN A 579 6.42 -25.37 22.82
N THR A 580 6.45 -25.97 24.00
CA THR A 580 5.97 -25.36 25.23
C THR A 580 6.73 -24.08 25.56
N MET A 581 8.05 -24.04 25.36
CA MET A 581 8.88 -22.87 25.58
C MET A 581 8.54 -21.74 24.57
N MET A 582 8.42 -22.08 23.28
CA MET A 582 8.07 -21.10 22.23
C MET A 582 6.66 -20.52 22.45
N ILE A 583 5.69 -21.36 22.81
CA ILE A 583 4.31 -20.92 23.12
C ILE A 583 4.31 -20.01 24.35
N LYS A 584 4.98 -20.40 25.45
CA LYS A 584 5.05 -19.58 26.68
C LYS A 584 5.71 -18.21 26.45
N ARG A 585 6.77 -18.18 25.64
CA ARG A 585 7.51 -16.95 25.34
C ARG A 585 6.89 -16.14 24.21
N HIS A 586 5.84 -16.62 23.54
CA HIS A 586 5.28 -16.05 22.32
C HIS A 586 6.34 -15.74 21.23
N ARG A 587 7.33 -16.62 21.09
CA ARG A 587 8.45 -16.45 20.16
C ARG A 587 8.44 -17.51 19.07
N LYS A 588 8.66 -17.09 17.82
CA LYS A 588 8.83 -17.98 16.67
C LYS A 588 10.23 -18.63 16.59
N THR A 589 11.11 -18.28 17.50
CA THR A 589 12.54 -18.63 17.42
C THR A 589 13.09 -19.13 18.74
N LEU A 590 14.03 -20.11 18.66
CA LEU A 590 14.87 -20.56 19.78
C LEU A 590 16.33 -20.57 19.32
N ALA A 591 17.24 -20.01 20.12
CA ALA A 591 18.69 -20.15 19.93
C ALA A 591 19.15 -21.47 20.58
N VAL A 592 19.55 -22.43 19.77
CA VAL A 592 19.85 -23.79 20.23
C VAL A 592 21.18 -24.29 19.70
N CYS A 593 21.85 -25.24 20.44
CA CYS A 593 23.01 -25.91 19.92
C CYS A 593 22.61 -26.93 18.82
N HIS A 594 23.57 -27.37 18.04
CA HIS A 594 23.34 -28.32 16.94
C HIS A 594 22.67 -29.62 17.37
N ASP A 595 23.02 -30.16 18.56
CA ASP A 595 22.41 -31.38 19.10
C ASP A 595 20.91 -31.18 19.39
N CYS A 596 20.56 -30.05 20.01
CA CYS A 596 19.16 -29.71 20.29
C CYS A 596 18.37 -29.41 19.00
N ASP A 597 18.99 -28.77 18.01
CA ASP A 597 18.37 -28.52 16.70
C ASP A 597 18.07 -29.82 15.97
N ALA A 598 19.02 -30.75 15.95
CA ALA A 598 18.84 -32.09 15.39
C ALA A 598 17.69 -32.86 16.08
N LEU A 599 17.61 -32.77 17.43
CA LEU A 599 16.52 -33.39 18.21
C LEU A 599 15.14 -32.79 17.83
N ILE A 600 15.06 -31.45 17.68
CA ILE A 600 13.82 -30.77 17.29
C ILE A 600 13.37 -31.27 15.92
N HIS A 601 14.27 -31.30 14.93
CA HIS A 601 13.94 -31.72 13.58
C HIS A 601 13.54 -33.18 13.47
N LYS A 602 14.20 -34.10 14.20
CA LYS A 602 13.77 -35.50 14.28
C LYS A 602 12.34 -35.70 14.79
N SER A 603 11.81 -34.78 15.53
CA SER A 603 10.43 -34.87 16.04
C SER A 603 9.37 -34.39 15.07
N TYR A 604 9.77 -33.79 13.96
CA TYR A 604 8.85 -33.34 12.88
C TYR A 604 8.80 -34.31 11.69
N ASP A 605 9.81 -35.23 11.60
CA ASP A 605 9.79 -36.36 10.68
C ASP A 605 9.02 -37.57 11.32
#